data_b5b9b131e16bb990c4f3972debe89865
#
_entry.id   b5b9b131e16bb990c4f3972debe89865
#
_cell.length_a   1.000
_cell.length_b   1.000
_cell.length_c   1.000
_cell.angle_alpha   90.00
_cell.angle_beta   90.00
_cell.angle_gamma   90.00
#
_symmetry.space_group_name_H-M   'P 1'
#
loop_
_entity.id
_entity.type
_entity.pdbx_description
1 polymer ?
#
loop_
_entity_poly.entity_id
_entity_poly.type
_entity_poly.pdbx_seq_one_letter_code
_entity_poly.pdbx_strand_id
1 'polypeptide(L)'
;MTYGDYLHMETLLSLQEPKAPNTAGRAVVLAEQFFIITHQSCELWLKQLGADLDAAAEALLPPCDPHDLELGLEFLQRSGELIRVLQQQLAVLEKLPLRYFAEFRTYLDTASGAQSAQFRRLTVLLGNSHHQGSLYEAFAAAAEYHGQSVPDVLRRGVECGVLHRLAEALVDLGNGYWHWKVAHLALVSKMIGEQDGTGGSSGVDFLARRVTRPFPELRRLRGKVHHS
;
A
#
# COMPACT_ATOMS: atom_id res chain seq x y z
N MET A 1 -33.62 -3.03 3.50
CA MET A 1 -32.31 -2.34 3.57
C MET A 1 -32.13 -1.58 2.27
N THR A 2 -31.95 -0.26 2.31
CA THR A 2 -31.67 0.57 1.14
C THR A 2 -30.15 0.60 0.86
N TYR A 3 -29.75 1.12 -0.31
CA TYR A 3 -28.34 1.35 -0.65
C TYR A 3 -27.64 2.26 0.37
N GLY A 4 -28.33 3.33 0.78
CA GLY A 4 -27.81 4.27 1.77
C GLY A 4 -27.61 3.66 3.15
N ASP A 5 -28.57 2.80 3.60
CA ASP A 5 -28.46 2.10 4.88
C ASP A 5 -27.31 1.09 4.86
N TYR A 6 -27.20 0.31 3.79
CA TYR A 6 -26.15 -0.72 3.67
C TYR A 6 -24.73 -0.13 3.68
N LEU A 7 -24.53 0.99 3.00
CA LEU A 7 -23.23 1.65 2.89
C LEU A 7 -23.00 2.74 3.95
N HIS A 8 -23.98 2.99 4.84
CA HIS A 8 -23.92 4.08 5.81
C HIS A 8 -23.59 5.44 5.18
N MET A 9 -24.23 5.74 4.02
CA MET A 9 -23.87 6.87 3.17
C MET A 9 -23.98 8.21 3.87
N GLU A 10 -25.00 8.42 4.71
CA GLU A 10 -25.15 9.65 5.46
C GLU A 10 -23.95 9.90 6.38
N THR A 11 -23.55 8.88 7.16
CA THR A 11 -22.37 8.98 8.02
C THR A 11 -21.10 9.17 7.20
N LEU A 12 -20.90 8.35 6.16
CA LEU A 12 -19.69 8.40 5.33
C LEU A 12 -19.50 9.79 4.72
N LEU A 13 -20.56 10.39 4.18
CA LEU A 13 -20.51 11.69 3.51
C LEU A 13 -20.53 12.89 4.48
N SER A 14 -20.71 12.67 5.77
CA SER A 14 -20.61 13.71 6.81
C SER A 14 -19.21 13.85 7.41
N LEU A 15 -18.26 12.96 7.07
CA LEU A 15 -16.92 12.93 7.67
C LEU A 15 -15.90 13.86 7.01
N GLN A 16 -16.28 14.60 5.97
CA GLN A 16 -15.40 15.51 5.24
C GLN A 16 -15.51 16.93 5.80
N GLU A 17 -14.85 17.17 6.93
CA GLU A 17 -14.91 18.43 7.67
C GLU A 17 -13.59 19.22 7.57
N PRO A 18 -13.47 20.19 6.63
CA PRO A 18 -12.32 21.10 6.58
C PRO A 18 -12.15 21.89 7.89
N LYS A 19 -10.90 22.12 8.29
CA LYS A 19 -10.53 22.91 9.47
C LYS A 19 -10.23 24.36 9.12
N ALA A 20 -9.91 24.65 7.85
CA ALA A 20 -9.76 26.01 7.37
C ALA A 20 -11.09 26.76 7.54
N PRO A 21 -11.09 27.96 8.15
CA PRO A 21 -12.31 28.73 8.35
C PRO A 21 -12.85 29.26 7.00
N ASN A 22 -14.15 29.52 6.91
CA ASN A 22 -14.74 30.06 5.70
C ASN A 22 -14.13 31.43 5.30
N THR A 23 -13.53 32.15 6.25
CA THR A 23 -12.77 33.39 6.01
C THR A 23 -11.49 33.20 5.22
N ALA A 24 -10.93 31.99 5.16
CA ALA A 24 -9.80 31.65 4.29
C ALA A 24 -10.17 31.62 2.79
N GLY A 25 -11.46 31.67 2.50
CA GLY A 25 -12.01 31.70 1.15
C GLY A 25 -12.38 30.29 0.63
N ARG A 26 -13.41 30.29 -0.21
CA ARG A 26 -14.01 29.06 -0.74
C ARG A 26 -13.01 28.11 -1.42
N ALA A 27 -12.03 28.66 -2.14
CA ALA A 27 -11.07 27.84 -2.86
C ALA A 27 -10.13 27.05 -1.91
N VAL A 28 -9.77 27.63 -0.77
CA VAL A 28 -8.95 26.98 0.27
C VAL A 28 -9.74 25.86 0.94
N VAL A 29 -10.99 26.15 1.34
CA VAL A 29 -11.88 25.15 1.97
C VAL A 29 -12.13 23.96 1.04
N LEU A 30 -12.40 24.21 -0.26
CA LEU A 30 -12.58 23.14 -1.24
C LEU A 30 -11.27 22.34 -1.51
N ALA A 31 -10.12 23.00 -1.46
CA ALA A 31 -8.84 22.32 -1.59
C ALA A 31 -8.54 21.40 -0.40
N GLU A 32 -8.85 21.83 0.82
CA GLU A 32 -8.75 21.00 2.02
C GLU A 32 -9.76 19.83 1.98
N GLN A 33 -11.00 20.08 1.57
CA GLN A 33 -12.00 19.03 1.38
C GLN A 33 -11.52 17.96 0.39
N PHE A 34 -10.96 18.38 -0.75
CA PHE A 34 -10.35 17.49 -1.73
C PHE A 34 -9.21 16.66 -1.12
N PHE A 35 -8.35 17.29 -0.31
CA PHE A 35 -7.27 16.63 0.41
C PHE A 35 -7.81 15.57 1.39
N ILE A 36 -8.84 15.91 2.18
CA ILE A 36 -9.50 15.00 3.14
C ILE A 36 -10.08 13.79 2.39
N ILE A 37 -10.89 14.01 1.35
CA ILE A 37 -11.52 12.92 0.59
C ILE A 37 -10.48 11.99 0.00
N THR A 38 -9.40 12.52 -0.58
CA THR A 38 -8.34 11.70 -1.16
C THR A 38 -7.67 10.84 -0.09
N HIS A 39 -7.40 11.36 1.10
CA HIS A 39 -6.78 10.59 2.18
C HIS A 39 -7.74 9.57 2.80
N GLN A 40 -9.00 9.92 3.00
CA GLN A 40 -10.01 8.98 3.49
C GLN A 40 -10.22 7.82 2.53
N SER A 41 -10.32 8.08 1.23
CA SER A 41 -10.44 7.03 0.22
C SER A 41 -9.19 6.16 0.14
N CYS A 42 -8.00 6.75 0.30
CA CYS A 42 -6.75 6.00 0.41
C CYS A 42 -6.77 5.05 1.62
N GLU A 43 -7.14 5.50 2.80
CA GLU A 43 -7.23 4.68 4.02
C GLU A 43 -8.27 3.55 3.90
N LEU A 44 -9.39 3.78 3.20
CA LEU A 44 -10.38 2.73 2.93
C LEU A 44 -9.81 1.63 2.02
N TRP A 45 -9.08 2.01 0.96
CA TRP A 45 -8.41 1.03 0.09
C TRP A 45 -7.27 0.32 0.80
N LEU A 46 -6.51 1.01 1.63
CA LEU A 46 -5.46 0.39 2.46
C LEU A 46 -6.04 -0.61 3.47
N LYS A 47 -7.22 -0.32 4.03
CA LYS A 47 -7.94 -1.26 4.90
C LYS A 47 -8.31 -2.54 4.16
N GLN A 48 -8.88 -2.43 2.94
CA GLN A 48 -9.22 -3.59 2.12
C GLN A 48 -7.96 -4.34 1.69
N LEU A 49 -6.93 -3.64 1.23
CA LEU A 49 -5.64 -4.23 0.87
C LEU A 49 -5.06 -5.05 2.03
N GLY A 50 -5.05 -4.49 3.24
CA GLY A 50 -4.59 -5.21 4.43
C GLY A 50 -5.39 -6.49 4.71
N ALA A 51 -6.72 -6.43 4.56
CA ALA A 51 -7.59 -7.60 4.74
C ALA A 51 -7.33 -8.70 3.69
N ASP A 52 -7.15 -8.32 2.42
CA ASP A 52 -6.85 -9.26 1.34
C ASP A 52 -5.48 -9.91 1.51
N LEU A 53 -4.48 -9.14 1.96
CA LEU A 53 -3.13 -9.67 2.20
C LEU A 53 -3.06 -10.60 3.41
N ASP A 54 -3.84 -10.32 4.48
CA ASP A 54 -3.98 -11.27 5.60
C ASP A 54 -4.65 -12.57 5.16
N ALA A 55 -5.75 -12.47 4.39
CA ALA A 55 -6.43 -13.64 3.87
C ALA A 55 -5.53 -14.46 2.92
N ALA A 56 -4.72 -13.79 2.10
CA ALA A 56 -3.73 -14.47 1.26
C ALA A 56 -2.67 -15.19 2.11
N ALA A 57 -2.14 -14.54 3.15
CA ALA A 57 -1.15 -15.14 4.04
C ALA A 57 -1.75 -16.35 4.79
N GLU A 58 -3.00 -16.22 5.27
CA GLU A 58 -3.70 -17.29 5.97
C GLU A 58 -3.94 -18.51 5.06
N ALA A 59 -4.39 -18.30 3.83
CA ALA A 59 -4.60 -19.36 2.84
C ALA A 59 -3.29 -20.11 2.46
N LEU A 60 -2.14 -19.45 2.59
CA LEU A 60 -0.83 -20.03 2.31
C LEU A 60 -0.19 -20.74 3.52
N LEU A 61 -0.78 -20.67 4.72
CA LEU A 61 -0.22 -21.36 5.90
C LEU A 61 -0.50 -22.88 5.84
N PRO A 62 0.51 -23.72 6.04
CA PRO A 62 0.30 -25.17 6.13
C PRO A 62 -0.58 -25.57 7.35
N PRO A 63 -1.44 -26.60 7.18
CA PRO A 63 -1.66 -27.35 5.96
C PRO A 63 -2.48 -26.56 4.94
N CYS A 64 -2.02 -26.48 3.69
CA CYS A 64 -2.72 -25.80 2.61
C CYS A 64 -2.84 -26.73 1.40
N ASP A 65 -4.02 -26.84 0.82
CA ASP A 65 -4.27 -27.66 -0.35
C ASP A 65 -4.17 -26.84 -1.66
N PRO A 66 -4.30 -27.44 -2.85
CA PRO A 66 -4.25 -26.70 -4.11
C PRO A 66 -5.35 -25.62 -4.24
N HIS A 67 -6.51 -25.79 -3.60
CA HIS A 67 -7.57 -24.77 -3.59
C HIS A 67 -7.16 -23.56 -2.75
N ASP A 68 -6.53 -23.79 -1.60
CA ASP A 68 -6.02 -22.73 -0.73
C ASP A 68 -4.94 -21.89 -1.46
N LEU A 69 -4.06 -22.55 -2.23
CA LEU A 69 -3.05 -21.84 -3.03
C LEU A 69 -3.69 -20.95 -4.12
N GLU A 70 -4.74 -21.44 -4.80
CA GLU A 70 -5.47 -20.63 -5.80
C GLU A 70 -6.22 -19.48 -5.13
N LEU A 71 -6.83 -19.71 -3.96
CA LEU A 71 -7.48 -18.66 -3.17
C LEU A 71 -6.48 -17.56 -2.74
N GLY A 72 -5.30 -17.97 -2.26
CA GLY A 72 -4.22 -17.04 -1.94
C GLY A 72 -3.79 -16.20 -3.15
N LEU A 73 -3.69 -16.83 -4.33
CA LEU A 73 -3.37 -16.14 -5.58
C LEU A 73 -4.46 -15.13 -5.98
N GLU A 74 -5.74 -15.47 -5.83
CA GLU A 74 -6.86 -14.57 -6.12
C GLU A 74 -6.81 -13.31 -5.25
N PHE A 75 -6.55 -13.45 -3.94
CA PHE A 75 -6.38 -12.31 -3.04
C PHE A 75 -5.17 -11.44 -3.42
N LEU A 76 -4.05 -12.05 -3.82
CA LEU A 76 -2.86 -11.31 -4.27
C LEU A 76 -3.13 -10.52 -5.56
N GLN A 77 -3.83 -11.11 -6.52
CA GLN A 77 -4.18 -10.45 -7.77
C GLN A 77 -5.10 -9.24 -7.52
N ARG A 78 -6.13 -9.40 -6.69
CA ARG A 78 -7.00 -8.28 -6.27
C ARG A 78 -6.20 -7.20 -5.54
N SER A 79 -5.28 -7.56 -4.67
CA SER A 79 -4.38 -6.64 -3.98
C SER A 79 -3.53 -5.83 -4.96
N GLY A 80 -3.07 -6.43 -6.06
CA GLY A 80 -2.37 -5.73 -7.14
C GLY A 80 -3.23 -4.63 -7.77
N GLU A 81 -4.52 -4.90 -8.02
CA GLU A 81 -5.45 -3.88 -8.56
C GLU A 81 -5.70 -2.75 -7.54
N LEU A 82 -5.83 -3.06 -6.25
CA LEU A 82 -5.96 -2.04 -5.21
C LEU A 82 -4.75 -1.10 -5.16
N ILE A 83 -3.54 -1.62 -5.34
CA ILE A 83 -2.33 -0.78 -5.44
C ILE A 83 -2.37 0.13 -6.67
N ARG A 84 -2.90 -0.32 -7.82
CA ARG A 84 -3.10 0.54 -9.00
C ARG A 84 -4.08 1.68 -8.72
N VAL A 85 -5.17 1.41 -8.00
CA VAL A 85 -6.10 2.45 -7.56
C VAL A 85 -5.39 3.48 -6.67
N LEU A 86 -4.58 3.03 -5.70
CA LEU A 86 -3.79 3.92 -4.84
C LEU A 86 -2.80 4.79 -5.64
N GLN A 87 -2.16 4.24 -6.69
CA GLN A 87 -1.29 5.01 -7.60
C GLN A 87 -2.07 6.07 -8.37
N GLN A 88 -3.27 5.75 -8.87
CA GLN A 88 -4.15 6.71 -9.56
C GLN A 88 -4.60 7.84 -8.63
N GLN A 89 -4.88 7.53 -7.36
CA GLN A 89 -5.23 8.56 -6.37
C GLN A 89 -4.11 9.56 -6.12
N LEU A 90 -2.85 9.14 -6.14
CA LEU A 90 -1.70 10.07 -6.08
C LEU A 90 -1.68 11.00 -7.28
N ALA A 91 -1.94 10.50 -8.50
CA ALA A 91 -2.01 11.32 -9.70
C ALA A 91 -3.16 12.36 -9.64
N VAL A 92 -4.28 12.00 -9.00
CA VAL A 92 -5.37 12.95 -8.71
C VAL A 92 -4.92 13.99 -7.69
N LEU A 93 -4.26 13.57 -6.60
CA LEU A 93 -3.78 14.48 -5.54
C LEU A 93 -2.72 15.48 -6.06
N GLU A 94 -1.95 15.13 -7.09
CA GLU A 94 -1.01 16.06 -7.74
C GLU A 94 -1.65 17.31 -8.35
N LYS A 95 -2.98 17.30 -8.53
CA LYS A 95 -3.76 18.46 -9.00
C LYS A 95 -4.09 19.47 -7.91
N LEU A 96 -3.76 19.15 -6.64
CA LEU A 96 -3.92 20.09 -5.53
C LEU A 96 -3.02 21.31 -5.73
N PRO A 97 -3.56 22.56 -5.83
CA PRO A 97 -2.73 23.74 -6.02
C PRO A 97 -1.88 24.05 -4.78
N LEU A 98 -0.57 24.21 -4.98
CA LEU A 98 0.40 24.47 -3.90
C LEU A 98 0.01 25.63 -3.00
N ARG A 99 -0.49 26.75 -3.56
CA ARG A 99 -0.89 27.93 -2.78
C ARG A 99 -1.99 27.63 -1.77
N TYR A 100 -3.00 26.84 -2.14
CA TYR A 100 -4.09 26.48 -1.24
C TYR A 100 -3.66 25.44 -0.21
N PHE A 101 -2.81 24.50 -0.62
CA PHE A 101 -2.19 23.56 0.31
C PHE A 101 -1.37 24.29 1.38
N ALA A 102 -0.51 25.23 0.99
CA ALA A 102 0.29 26.02 1.92
C ALA A 102 -0.56 26.79 2.93
N GLU A 103 -1.73 27.28 2.49
CA GLU A 103 -2.66 28.01 3.34
C GLU A 103 -3.40 27.11 4.32
N PHE A 104 -4.06 26.02 3.88
CA PHE A 104 -4.78 25.15 4.81
C PHE A 104 -3.86 24.24 5.63
N ARG A 105 -2.61 23.99 5.19
CA ARG A 105 -1.62 23.20 5.95
C ARG A 105 -1.43 23.72 7.38
N THR A 106 -1.57 25.01 7.61
CA THR A 106 -1.48 25.62 8.94
C THR A 106 -2.57 25.14 9.92
N TYR A 107 -3.67 24.57 9.40
CA TYR A 107 -4.78 24.02 10.20
C TYR A 107 -4.68 22.51 10.41
N LEU A 108 -3.68 21.82 9.85
CA LEU A 108 -3.51 20.37 10.00
C LEU A 108 -2.93 19.97 11.36
N ASP A 109 -2.42 20.94 12.13
CA ASP A 109 -1.78 20.71 13.42
C ASP A 109 -0.71 19.60 13.32
N THR A 110 -0.82 18.56 14.11
CA THR A 110 0.11 17.41 14.13
C THR A 110 -0.33 16.23 13.23
N ALA A 111 -1.42 16.39 12.47
CA ALA A 111 -1.92 15.33 11.59
C ALA A 111 -0.88 14.94 10.53
N SER A 112 -0.51 13.67 10.48
CA SER A 112 0.53 13.15 9.59
C SER A 112 0.22 11.73 9.13
N GLY A 113 0.50 11.42 7.85
CA GLY A 113 0.41 10.07 7.31
C GLY A 113 1.27 9.03 8.04
N ALA A 114 2.31 9.45 8.76
CA ALA A 114 3.13 8.58 9.61
C ALA A 114 2.33 7.94 10.76
N GLN A 115 1.18 8.51 11.12
CA GLN A 115 0.28 8.01 12.16
C GLN A 115 -0.65 6.90 11.65
N SER A 116 -0.75 6.66 10.33
CA SER A 116 -1.63 5.63 9.78
C SER A 116 -1.28 4.24 10.29
N ALA A 117 -2.26 3.57 10.90
CA ALA A 117 -2.16 2.18 11.33
C ALA A 117 -2.10 1.22 10.13
N GLN A 118 -2.76 1.59 9.03
CA GLN A 118 -2.80 0.78 7.80
C GLN A 118 -1.40 0.67 7.17
N PHE A 119 -0.64 1.77 7.09
CA PHE A 119 0.73 1.71 6.58
C PHE A 119 1.66 0.88 7.48
N ARG A 120 1.49 0.93 8.81
CA ARG A 120 2.26 0.07 9.70
C ARG A 120 1.95 -1.41 9.46
N ARG A 121 0.66 -1.75 9.32
CA ARG A 121 0.21 -3.13 9.01
C ARG A 121 0.81 -3.63 7.68
N LEU A 122 0.78 -2.82 6.62
CA LEU A 122 1.39 -3.20 5.34
C LEU A 122 2.89 -3.44 5.45
N THR A 123 3.60 -2.71 6.31
CA THR A 123 5.04 -2.96 6.54
C THR A 123 5.29 -4.32 7.17
N VAL A 124 4.39 -4.80 8.04
CA VAL A 124 4.49 -6.15 8.62
C VAL A 124 4.22 -7.22 7.57
N LEU A 125 3.17 -7.04 6.76
CA LEU A 125 2.74 -8.01 5.75
C LEU A 125 3.75 -8.13 4.58
N LEU A 126 4.17 -6.99 4.04
CA LEU A 126 5.01 -6.93 2.85
C LEU A 126 6.52 -6.93 3.16
N GLY A 127 6.88 -6.64 4.41
CA GLY A 127 8.27 -6.50 4.80
C GLY A 127 8.93 -5.20 4.29
N ASN A 128 10.25 -5.17 4.43
CA ASN A 128 11.11 -4.06 4.01
C ASN A 128 12.52 -4.59 3.71
N SER A 129 13.54 -3.74 3.62
CA SER A 129 14.93 -4.16 3.36
C SER A 129 15.54 -5.08 4.44
N HIS A 130 14.93 -5.18 5.63
CA HIS A 130 15.45 -5.92 6.78
C HIS A 130 14.56 -7.11 7.20
N HIS A 131 13.30 -7.12 6.77
CA HIS A 131 12.30 -8.13 7.12
C HIS A 131 11.59 -8.65 5.87
N GLN A 132 11.39 -9.96 5.80
CA GLN A 132 10.74 -10.59 4.65
C GLN A 132 9.26 -10.25 4.51
N GLY A 133 8.59 -10.01 5.65
CA GLY A 133 7.14 -9.87 5.73
C GLY A 133 6.43 -11.22 5.82
N SER A 134 5.37 -11.24 6.63
CA SER A 134 4.62 -12.49 6.92
C SER A 134 4.03 -13.14 5.67
N LEU A 135 3.69 -12.36 4.65
CA LEU A 135 3.17 -12.88 3.39
C LEU A 135 4.21 -13.72 2.62
N TYR A 136 5.47 -13.27 2.58
CA TYR A 136 6.54 -14.07 1.99
C TYR A 136 6.84 -15.32 2.81
N GLU A 137 6.82 -15.22 4.14
CA GLU A 137 7.05 -16.34 5.04
C GLU A 137 5.97 -17.43 4.85
N ALA A 138 4.69 -17.03 4.72
CA ALA A 138 3.61 -17.95 4.41
C ALA A 138 3.78 -18.62 3.03
N PHE A 139 4.15 -17.87 2.00
CA PHE A 139 4.46 -18.43 0.68
C PHE A 139 5.62 -19.43 0.71
N ALA A 140 6.70 -19.11 1.42
CA ALA A 140 7.85 -20.01 1.54
C ALA A 140 7.48 -21.31 2.27
N ALA A 141 6.66 -21.21 3.35
CA ALA A 141 6.14 -22.38 4.07
C ALA A 141 5.21 -23.23 3.19
N ALA A 142 4.34 -22.60 2.38
CA ALA A 142 3.50 -23.31 1.41
C ALA A 142 4.34 -24.08 0.37
N ALA A 143 5.37 -23.43 -0.17
CA ALA A 143 6.26 -24.07 -1.15
C ALA A 143 6.95 -25.30 -0.54
N GLU A 144 7.49 -25.17 0.68
CA GLU A 144 8.13 -26.29 1.41
C GLU A 144 7.14 -27.41 1.72
N TYR A 145 5.92 -27.09 2.14
CA TYR A 145 4.87 -28.07 2.40
C TYR A 145 4.51 -28.90 1.15
N HIS A 146 4.57 -28.28 -0.03
CA HIS A 146 4.39 -28.95 -1.32
C HIS A 146 5.69 -29.57 -1.89
N GLY A 147 6.74 -29.73 -1.07
CA GLY A 147 8.00 -30.35 -1.46
C GLY A 147 8.85 -29.54 -2.45
N GLN A 148 8.67 -28.21 -2.48
CA GLN A 148 9.39 -27.29 -3.38
C GLN A 148 10.16 -26.25 -2.56
N SER A 149 11.39 -25.95 -2.95
CA SER A 149 12.07 -24.76 -2.41
C SER A 149 11.72 -23.52 -3.23
N VAL A 150 11.72 -22.33 -2.62
CA VAL A 150 11.53 -21.09 -3.36
C VAL A 150 12.52 -20.92 -4.52
N PRO A 151 13.83 -21.24 -4.36
CA PRO A 151 14.75 -21.26 -5.49
C PRO A 151 14.34 -22.19 -6.63
N ASP A 152 13.79 -23.38 -6.33
CA ASP A 152 13.32 -24.31 -7.36
C ASP A 152 12.07 -23.79 -8.07
N VAL A 153 11.13 -23.20 -7.33
CA VAL A 153 9.95 -22.55 -7.92
C VAL A 153 10.37 -21.47 -8.92
N LEU A 154 11.35 -20.63 -8.56
CA LEU A 154 11.84 -19.58 -9.44
C LEU A 154 12.59 -20.12 -10.66
N ARG A 155 13.39 -21.19 -10.51
CA ARG A 155 14.19 -21.78 -11.58
C ARG A 155 13.32 -22.56 -12.58
N ARG A 156 12.39 -23.36 -12.08
CA ARG A 156 11.53 -24.21 -12.92
C ARG A 156 10.36 -23.43 -13.52
N GLY A 157 10.03 -22.27 -12.95
CA GLY A 157 9.01 -21.37 -13.50
C GLY A 157 7.63 -22.04 -13.60
N VAL A 158 7.03 -21.99 -14.78
CA VAL A 158 5.67 -22.48 -15.05
C VAL A 158 5.42 -23.95 -14.72
N GLU A 159 6.47 -24.78 -14.66
CA GLU A 159 6.37 -26.18 -14.25
C GLU A 159 5.93 -26.35 -12.78
N CYS A 160 6.10 -25.33 -11.96
CA CYS A 160 5.66 -25.31 -10.56
C CYS A 160 4.21 -24.83 -10.39
N GLY A 161 3.48 -24.62 -11.49
CA GLY A 161 2.05 -24.32 -11.48
C GLY A 161 1.68 -23.08 -10.67
N VAL A 162 0.79 -23.24 -9.69
CA VAL A 162 0.30 -22.15 -8.85
C VAL A 162 1.39 -21.52 -7.99
N LEU A 163 2.36 -22.27 -7.50
CA LEU A 163 3.46 -21.73 -6.71
C LEU A 163 4.29 -20.72 -7.50
N HIS A 164 4.53 -20.96 -8.78
CA HIS A 164 5.19 -20.00 -9.65
C HIS A 164 4.33 -18.73 -9.82
N ARG A 165 3.03 -18.88 -10.07
CA ARG A 165 2.12 -17.73 -10.21
C ARG A 165 2.04 -16.90 -8.94
N LEU A 166 2.07 -17.53 -7.76
CA LEU A 166 2.16 -16.86 -6.45
C LEU A 166 3.46 -16.07 -6.34
N ALA A 167 4.61 -16.67 -6.70
CA ALA A 167 5.90 -15.97 -6.68
C ALA A 167 5.90 -14.73 -7.57
N GLU A 168 5.35 -14.82 -8.78
CA GLU A 168 5.22 -13.68 -9.70
C GLU A 168 4.26 -12.62 -9.16
N ALA A 169 3.11 -13.02 -8.61
CA ALA A 169 2.15 -12.10 -8.01
C ALA A 169 2.75 -11.33 -6.81
N LEU A 170 3.57 -11.98 -5.98
CA LEU A 170 4.30 -11.31 -4.90
C LEU A 170 5.29 -10.26 -5.43
N VAL A 171 6.01 -10.57 -6.51
CA VAL A 171 6.95 -9.63 -7.14
C VAL A 171 6.21 -8.42 -7.70
N ASP A 172 5.10 -8.65 -8.41
CA ASP A 172 4.29 -7.59 -9.01
C ASP A 172 3.66 -6.69 -7.93
N LEU A 173 3.10 -7.29 -6.89
CA LEU A 173 2.58 -6.59 -5.72
C LEU A 173 3.68 -5.73 -5.06
N GLY A 174 4.84 -6.32 -4.80
CA GLY A 174 5.97 -5.63 -4.20
C GLY A 174 6.52 -4.48 -5.05
N ASN A 175 6.54 -4.64 -6.38
CA ASN A 175 6.91 -3.58 -7.32
C ASN A 175 5.87 -2.46 -7.33
N GLY A 176 4.60 -2.81 -7.41
CA GLY A 176 3.50 -1.84 -7.39
C GLY A 176 3.51 -0.98 -6.12
N TYR A 177 3.66 -1.61 -4.96
CA TYR A 177 3.75 -0.89 -3.68
C TYR A 177 5.00 -0.02 -3.58
N TRP A 178 6.15 -0.48 -4.06
CA TRP A 178 7.37 0.31 -4.11
C TRP A 178 7.21 1.53 -5.03
N HIS A 179 6.67 1.37 -6.22
CA HIS A 179 6.37 2.47 -7.14
C HIS A 179 5.43 3.50 -6.52
N TRP A 180 4.40 3.04 -5.79
CA TRP A 180 3.51 3.94 -5.05
C TRP A 180 4.27 4.77 -4.01
N LYS A 181 5.18 4.16 -3.22
CA LYS A 181 6.02 4.90 -2.26
C LYS A 181 6.94 5.92 -2.93
N VAL A 182 7.52 5.58 -4.08
CA VAL A 182 8.36 6.51 -4.86
C VAL A 182 7.54 7.69 -5.36
N ALA A 183 6.37 7.43 -5.93
CA ALA A 183 5.46 8.47 -6.41
C ALA A 183 4.97 9.38 -5.27
N HIS A 184 4.65 8.80 -4.12
CA HIS A 184 4.27 9.55 -2.93
C HIS A 184 5.43 10.45 -2.44
N LEU A 185 6.65 9.92 -2.37
CA LEU A 185 7.84 10.71 -2.03
C LEU A 185 8.03 11.90 -2.98
N ALA A 186 7.90 11.66 -4.28
CA ALA A 186 8.02 12.71 -5.30
C ALA A 186 6.94 13.79 -5.13
N LEU A 187 5.68 13.37 -4.88
CA LEU A 187 4.58 14.30 -4.61
C LEU A 187 4.85 15.15 -3.37
N VAL A 188 5.26 14.53 -2.26
CA VAL A 188 5.55 15.25 -1.02
C VAL A 188 6.71 16.23 -1.22
N SER A 189 7.79 15.82 -1.89
CA SER A 189 8.90 16.71 -2.24
C SER A 189 8.45 17.92 -3.06
N LYS A 190 7.56 17.73 -4.03
CA LYS A 190 6.96 18.81 -4.83
C LYS A 190 6.12 19.78 -3.98
N MET A 191 5.42 19.26 -2.95
CA MET A 191 4.45 20.04 -2.17
C MET A 191 5.07 20.78 -0.99
N ILE A 192 6.07 20.20 -0.32
CA ILE A 192 6.67 20.81 0.88
C ILE A 192 8.16 21.18 0.72
N GLY A 193 8.82 20.74 -0.36
CA GLY A 193 10.26 20.96 -0.54
C GLY A 193 11.06 20.40 0.64
N GLU A 194 11.91 21.21 1.23
CA GLU A 194 12.77 20.86 2.38
C GLU A 194 12.10 21.11 3.75
N GLN A 195 10.81 21.47 3.79
CA GLN A 195 10.12 21.72 5.05
C GLN A 195 9.86 20.43 5.83
N ASP A 196 9.82 20.56 7.16
CA ASP A 196 9.43 19.47 8.04
C ASP A 196 7.96 19.04 7.80
N GLY A 197 7.69 17.75 8.07
CA GLY A 197 6.34 17.23 8.09
C GLY A 197 5.54 17.75 9.28
N THR A 198 4.21 17.85 9.14
CA THR A 198 3.28 18.33 10.18
C THR A 198 3.39 17.52 11.49
N GLY A 199 3.74 16.24 11.44
CA GLY A 199 3.92 15.36 12.59
C GLY A 199 5.34 15.43 13.23
N GLY A 200 6.13 16.48 12.98
CA GLY A 200 7.47 16.63 13.53
C GLY A 200 8.53 15.71 12.91
N SER A 201 8.25 15.11 11.76
CA SER A 201 9.23 14.34 11.01
C SER A 201 10.09 15.25 10.12
N SER A 202 11.30 14.77 9.75
CA SER A 202 12.17 15.45 8.77
C SER A 202 11.61 15.44 7.33
N GLY A 203 10.30 15.51 7.16
CA GLY A 203 9.62 15.66 5.87
C GLY A 203 10.04 14.61 4.83
N VAL A 204 10.63 15.06 3.73
CA VAL A 204 11.05 14.22 2.59
C VAL A 204 12.09 13.17 3.01
N ASP A 205 13.04 13.51 3.85
CA ASP A 205 14.09 12.59 4.31
C ASP A 205 13.53 11.42 5.14
N PHE A 206 12.49 11.69 5.95
CA PHE A 206 11.80 10.65 6.69
C PHE A 206 11.13 9.63 5.74
N LEU A 207 10.51 10.10 4.67
CA LEU A 207 9.89 9.25 3.66
C LEU A 207 10.93 8.50 2.82
N ALA A 208 12.00 9.17 2.40
CA ALA A 208 13.08 8.58 1.59
C ALA A 208 13.67 7.34 2.27
N ARG A 209 13.92 7.39 3.59
CA ARG A 209 14.38 6.23 4.35
C ARG A 209 13.40 5.06 4.41
N ARG A 210 12.12 5.29 4.12
CA ARG A 210 11.05 4.29 4.11
C ARG A 210 10.69 3.75 2.73
N VAL A 211 11.26 4.33 1.66
CA VAL A 211 11.10 3.82 0.30
C VAL A 211 11.99 2.59 0.10
N THR A 212 11.62 1.50 0.77
CA THR A 212 12.29 0.20 0.65
C THR A 212 11.45 -0.76 -0.19
N ARG A 213 12.12 -1.72 -0.83
CA ARG A 213 11.46 -2.75 -1.63
C ARG A 213 10.98 -3.89 -0.74
N PRO A 214 9.73 -4.35 -0.88
CA PRO A 214 9.25 -5.57 -0.22
C PRO A 214 10.00 -6.84 -0.69
N PHE A 215 9.89 -7.90 0.10
CA PHE A 215 10.35 -9.26 -0.21
C PHE A 215 11.84 -9.32 -0.62
N PRO A 216 12.78 -8.90 0.24
CA PRO A 216 14.19 -8.82 -0.12
C PRO A 216 14.79 -10.19 -0.50
N GLU A 217 14.38 -11.28 0.17
CA GLU A 217 14.87 -12.62 -0.15
C GLU A 217 14.38 -13.09 -1.51
N LEU A 218 13.09 -12.90 -1.83
CA LEU A 218 12.54 -13.28 -3.13
C LEU A 218 13.30 -12.57 -4.27
N ARG A 219 13.61 -11.28 -4.08
CA ARG A 219 14.38 -10.50 -5.03
C ARG A 219 15.83 -10.99 -5.17
N ARG A 220 16.46 -11.30 -4.06
CA ARG A 220 17.81 -11.85 -4.03
C ARG A 220 17.88 -13.19 -4.77
N LEU A 221 16.90 -14.07 -4.56
CA LEU A 221 16.81 -15.36 -5.21
C LEU A 221 16.59 -15.23 -6.72
N ARG A 222 15.71 -14.31 -7.17
CA ARG A 222 15.51 -14.04 -8.61
C ARG A 222 16.80 -13.61 -9.30
N GLY A 223 17.63 -12.79 -8.65
CA GLY A 223 18.94 -12.41 -9.19
C GLY A 223 19.89 -13.58 -9.42
N LYS A 224 19.74 -14.67 -8.66
CA LYS A 224 20.59 -15.87 -8.81
C LYS A 224 20.18 -16.77 -9.97
N VAL A 225 18.92 -16.72 -10.42
CA VAL A 225 18.44 -17.54 -11.55
C VAL A 225 19.20 -17.25 -12.84
N HIS A 226 19.74 -16.04 -13.00
CA HIS A 226 20.51 -15.63 -14.19
C HIS A 226 21.96 -16.15 -14.20
N HIS A 227 22.41 -16.77 -13.10
CA HIS A 227 23.81 -17.23 -12.96
C HIS A 227 23.91 -18.76 -12.83
N SER A 228 22.82 -19.48 -13.02
CA SER A 228 22.71 -20.94 -13.06
C SER A 228 22.40 -21.41 -14.47
#